data_771b043612c72d77477d06f4cc581dcf
#
_entry.id   771b043612c72d77477d06f4cc581dcf
#
_cell.length_a   1.000
_cell.length_b   1.000
_cell.length_c   1.000
_cell.angle_alpha   90.00
_cell.angle_beta   90.00
_cell.angle_gamma   90.00
#
_symmetry.space_group_name_H-M   'P 1'
#
loop_
_entity.id
_entity.type
_entity.pdbx_description
1 polymer ?
#
loop_
_entity_poly.entity_id
_entity_poly.type
_entity_poly.pdbx_seq_one_letter_code
_entity_poly.pdbx_strand_id
1 'polypeptide(L)'
;MKHCSAIALVFSFIAGCAQPPGVMRYEVDGIDAGRVWPASQTREMPRYRMIGQLFGESNFAAAGKGQGGLAKALRWAVGLDERAPDPVVLQRPQSGMVDEMRRILVTDISRQAILVFDEAAGLLDVWDRAGKNIGFVAPIALAPGSNGQILVTDAELKRVFRLSAKGTPIGEFGAGVLKRPTGIARDAASKQVFVADIHAHDIKVFDDDGNLLRTFGRAGSELGELSYPSHLALADGKLYVSDTMNARIQVFDLSGKVLFQFGQRGLNLGNLVHPKGIAVDDEGNVYVVESYHDHLLVYDKTGRFLMAIGGTGKSNAEFYLPAGVWTDRNNRVFVADMFNGRVVIFQFLGGDL
;
A
#
# COMPACT_ATOMS: atom_id res chain seq x y z
N MET A 1 -20.43 25.13 72.28
CA MET A 1 -20.35 25.66 70.92
C MET A 1 -19.31 24.88 70.19
N LYS A 2 -19.72 23.92 69.32
CA LYS A 2 -18.84 23.05 68.58
C LYS A 2 -18.96 23.46 67.11
N HIS A 3 -17.88 23.94 66.51
CA HIS A 3 -17.81 24.24 65.06
C HIS A 3 -17.50 22.96 64.29
N CYS A 4 -18.43 22.49 63.46
CA CYS A 4 -18.21 21.51 62.45
C CYS A 4 -17.77 22.22 61.16
N SER A 5 -16.52 22.05 60.76
CA SER A 5 -16.04 22.46 59.44
C SER A 5 -16.32 21.35 58.44
N ALA A 6 -17.16 21.62 57.45
CA ALA A 6 -17.39 20.73 56.33
C ALA A 6 -16.27 20.91 55.29
N ILE A 7 -15.51 19.86 55.03
CA ILE A 7 -14.53 19.79 53.92
C ILE A 7 -15.30 19.37 52.68
N ALA A 8 -15.45 20.28 51.72
CA ALA A 8 -15.99 19.99 50.41
C ALA A 8 -14.87 19.37 49.54
N LEU A 9 -14.98 18.07 49.24
CA LEU A 9 -14.13 17.41 48.25
C LEU A 9 -14.58 17.80 46.83
N VAL A 10 -13.79 18.60 46.16
CA VAL A 10 -13.99 18.91 44.74
C VAL A 10 -13.39 17.75 43.92
N PHE A 11 -14.26 16.89 43.41
CA PHE A 11 -13.88 15.93 42.37
C PHE A 11 -13.70 16.67 41.05
N SER A 12 -12.45 16.95 40.67
CA SER A 12 -12.12 17.39 39.31
C SER A 12 -12.23 16.20 38.39
N PHE A 13 -13.30 16.11 37.62
CA PHE A 13 -13.37 15.24 36.45
C PHE A 13 -12.35 15.75 35.44
N ILE A 14 -11.24 15.01 35.27
CA ILE A 14 -10.38 15.17 34.11
C ILE A 14 -11.13 14.55 32.93
N ALA A 15 -11.96 15.35 32.28
CA ALA A 15 -12.47 15.03 30.97
C ALA A 15 -11.25 15.06 30.01
N GLY A 16 -10.71 13.89 29.67
CA GLY A 16 -9.75 13.77 28.59
C GLY A 16 -10.39 14.41 27.36
N CYS A 17 -9.82 15.51 26.87
CA CYS A 17 -10.22 16.10 25.59
C CYS A 17 -9.87 15.11 24.50
N ALA A 18 -10.79 14.22 24.14
CA ALA A 18 -10.72 13.51 22.88
C ALA A 18 -10.78 14.59 21.80
N GLN A 19 -9.73 14.72 21.00
CA GLN A 19 -9.76 15.60 19.83
C GLN A 19 -10.90 15.12 18.92
N PRO A 20 -11.71 16.03 18.38
CA PRO A 20 -12.72 15.61 17.41
C PRO A 20 -12.02 14.92 16.22
N PRO A 21 -12.62 13.85 15.69
CA PRO A 21 -12.04 13.13 14.55
C PRO A 21 -11.79 14.11 13.40
N GLY A 22 -10.64 13.99 12.76
CA GLY A 22 -10.28 14.77 11.58
C GLY A 22 -11.14 14.36 10.39
N VAL A 23 -11.25 15.25 9.41
CA VAL A 23 -11.81 14.87 8.09
C VAL A 23 -10.65 14.54 7.17
N MET A 24 -10.62 13.30 6.68
CA MET A 24 -9.60 12.88 5.72
C MET A 24 -9.81 13.59 4.38
N ARG A 25 -8.74 14.13 3.82
CA ARG A 25 -8.72 14.77 2.51
C ARG A 25 -7.71 14.07 1.63
N TYR A 26 -8.12 13.68 0.44
CA TYR A 26 -7.21 13.15 -0.59
C TYR A 26 -6.42 14.27 -1.28
N GLU A 27 -6.95 15.49 -1.26
CA GLU A 27 -6.29 16.67 -1.81
C GLU A 27 -5.49 17.37 -0.72
N VAL A 28 -4.24 17.68 -1.02
CA VAL A 28 -3.39 18.59 -0.24
C VAL A 28 -3.20 19.83 -1.09
N ASP A 29 -3.18 21.01 -0.48
CA ASP A 29 -3.10 22.31 -1.16
C ASP A 29 -2.07 22.32 -2.31
N GLY A 30 -2.49 22.74 -3.50
CA GLY A 30 -1.65 22.83 -4.70
C GLY A 30 -1.74 21.64 -5.67
N ILE A 31 -2.64 20.68 -5.44
CA ILE A 31 -2.86 19.56 -6.37
C ILE A 31 -3.93 19.92 -7.40
N ASP A 32 -3.57 19.79 -8.68
CA ASP A 32 -4.54 19.79 -9.76
C ASP A 32 -5.24 18.42 -9.84
N ALA A 33 -6.25 18.22 -9.00
CA ALA A 33 -7.06 17.01 -8.92
C ALA A 33 -7.94 16.76 -10.16
N GLY A 34 -7.67 17.43 -11.26
CA GLY A 34 -8.41 17.30 -12.51
C GLY A 34 -7.65 16.61 -13.64
N ARG A 35 -6.37 16.29 -13.45
CA ARG A 35 -5.57 15.69 -14.53
C ARG A 35 -6.10 14.32 -14.93
N VAL A 36 -6.30 14.15 -16.25
CA VAL A 36 -6.90 12.95 -16.84
C VAL A 36 -5.97 12.29 -17.85
N TRP A 37 -6.17 10.99 -18.07
CA TRP A 37 -5.46 10.19 -19.08
C TRP A 37 -6.46 9.37 -19.92
N PRO A 38 -6.32 9.34 -21.24
CA PRO A 38 -5.44 10.20 -22.04
C PRO A 38 -5.71 11.69 -21.76
N ALA A 39 -4.71 12.55 -22.02
CA ALA A 39 -4.85 13.98 -21.79
C ALA A 39 -6.02 14.55 -22.59
N SER A 40 -6.74 15.53 -22.03
CA SER A 40 -7.93 16.16 -22.64
C SER A 40 -7.69 16.80 -24.02
N GLN A 41 -6.42 16.97 -24.40
CA GLN A 41 -6.02 17.45 -25.74
C GLN A 41 -6.08 16.36 -26.81
N THR A 42 -6.13 15.08 -26.44
CA THR A 42 -6.39 13.98 -27.35
C THR A 42 -7.89 13.92 -27.64
N ARG A 43 -8.29 13.37 -28.80
CA ARG A 43 -9.71 13.15 -29.10
C ARG A 43 -10.29 11.92 -28.39
N GLU A 44 -9.50 11.26 -27.54
CA GLU A 44 -9.88 10.07 -26.82
C GLU A 44 -10.59 10.43 -25.52
N MET A 45 -11.57 9.62 -25.12
CA MET A 45 -12.25 9.80 -23.84
C MET A 45 -11.30 9.52 -22.68
N PRO A 46 -11.27 10.38 -21.66
CA PRO A 46 -10.47 10.13 -20.47
C PRO A 46 -10.91 8.83 -19.77
N ARG A 47 -9.94 7.98 -19.43
CA ARG A 47 -10.16 6.72 -18.74
C ARG A 47 -9.73 6.77 -17.28
N TYR A 48 -8.78 7.62 -16.96
CA TYR A 48 -8.28 7.82 -15.61
C TYR A 48 -8.30 9.27 -15.23
N ARG A 49 -8.58 9.52 -13.95
CA ARG A 49 -8.48 10.84 -13.34
C ARG A 49 -7.66 10.73 -12.07
N MET A 50 -6.69 11.61 -11.87
CA MET A 50 -6.06 11.77 -10.57
C MET A 50 -7.06 12.40 -9.60
N ILE A 51 -7.25 11.76 -8.43
CA ILE A 51 -8.22 12.22 -7.42
C ILE A 51 -7.55 12.67 -6.12
N GLY A 52 -6.26 12.42 -5.94
CA GLY A 52 -5.55 12.93 -4.77
C GLY A 52 -4.28 12.19 -4.42
N GLN A 53 -3.75 12.50 -3.23
CA GLN A 53 -2.51 11.95 -2.71
C GLN A 53 -2.62 11.73 -1.19
N LEU A 54 -1.86 10.76 -0.68
CA LEU A 54 -1.66 10.54 0.75
C LEU A 54 -0.21 10.78 1.11
N PHE A 55 0.00 11.58 2.14
CA PHE A 55 1.32 11.89 2.69
C PHE A 55 1.44 11.46 4.16
N GLY A 56 0.35 11.49 4.92
CA GLY A 56 0.34 11.19 6.34
C GLY A 56 -0.69 12.02 7.11
N GLU A 57 -0.33 12.53 8.29
CA GLU A 57 -1.23 13.34 9.13
C GLU A 57 -1.78 14.59 8.45
N SER A 58 -1.04 15.16 7.49
CA SER A 58 -1.52 16.31 6.71
C SER A 58 -2.80 16.05 5.92
N ASN A 59 -3.12 14.78 5.65
CA ASN A 59 -4.38 14.39 5.02
C ASN A 59 -5.59 14.52 5.95
N PHE A 60 -5.38 14.72 7.25
CA PHE A 60 -6.46 14.82 8.23
C PHE A 60 -6.56 16.28 8.73
N ALA A 61 -7.52 17.03 8.19
CA ALA A 61 -7.80 18.36 8.69
C ALA A 61 -8.53 18.27 10.03
N ALA A 62 -8.14 19.07 11.01
CA ALA A 62 -8.92 19.20 12.24
C ALA A 62 -10.37 19.59 11.91
N ALA A 63 -11.33 18.85 12.42
CA ALA A 63 -12.74 19.20 12.33
C ALA A 63 -12.99 20.43 13.23
N GLY A 64 -12.82 21.64 12.70
CA GLY A 64 -13.08 22.88 13.43
C GLY A 64 -12.03 23.96 13.16
N LYS A 65 -12.51 25.18 13.04
CA LYS A 65 -11.72 26.40 12.81
C LYS A 65 -10.48 26.45 13.69
N GLY A 66 -9.37 26.82 13.08
CA GLY A 66 -8.06 26.92 13.72
C GLY A 66 -8.11 27.44 15.16
N GLN A 67 -7.37 26.80 16.02
CA GLN A 67 -7.21 27.28 17.41
C GLN A 67 -6.83 28.75 17.32
N GLY A 68 -7.72 29.61 17.80
CA GLY A 68 -7.59 31.05 17.71
C GLY A 68 -6.22 31.49 18.22
N GLY A 69 -5.61 32.46 17.54
CA GLY A 69 -4.27 32.98 17.84
C GLY A 69 -4.06 33.31 19.32
N LEU A 70 -5.12 33.56 20.08
CA LEU A 70 -5.08 33.80 21.53
C LEU A 70 -4.68 32.53 22.33
N ALA A 71 -5.18 31.34 21.99
CA ALA A 71 -4.82 30.11 22.71
C ALA A 71 -3.37 29.73 22.46
N LYS A 72 -2.87 29.95 21.22
CA LYS A 72 -1.48 29.77 20.84
C LYS A 72 -0.54 30.77 21.54
N ALA A 73 -0.97 32.05 21.65
CA ALA A 73 -0.23 33.10 22.38
C ALA A 73 -0.17 32.83 23.87
N LEU A 74 -1.27 32.33 24.49
CA LEU A 74 -1.30 31.98 25.91
C LEU A 74 -0.39 30.77 26.22
N ARG A 75 -0.38 29.74 25.37
CA ARG A 75 0.50 28.56 25.53
C ARG A 75 1.98 28.96 25.44
N TRP A 76 2.32 29.83 24.50
CA TRP A 76 3.65 30.39 24.38
C TRP A 76 4.07 31.22 25.60
N ALA A 77 3.16 32.03 26.13
CA ALA A 77 3.41 32.90 27.28
C ALA A 77 3.62 32.15 28.61
N VAL A 78 3.11 30.91 28.73
CA VAL A 78 3.27 30.06 29.94
C VAL A 78 4.35 28.95 29.72
N GLY A 79 5.13 29.00 28.64
CA GLY A 79 6.22 28.05 28.40
C GLY A 79 5.76 26.61 28.10
N LEU A 80 4.50 26.41 27.73
CA LEU A 80 3.94 25.12 27.35
C LEU A 80 4.11 24.83 25.86
N ASP A 81 5.09 25.45 25.25
CA ASP A 81 5.50 25.12 23.87
C ASP A 81 6.42 23.88 23.89
N GLU A 82 5.84 22.75 24.31
CA GLU A 82 6.43 21.47 23.93
C GLU A 82 6.45 21.45 22.40
N ARG A 83 7.62 21.24 21.78
CA ARG A 83 7.73 21.04 20.35
C ARG A 83 6.69 20.00 19.97
N ALA A 84 5.71 20.40 19.15
CA ALA A 84 4.75 19.45 18.64
C ALA A 84 5.57 18.29 18.04
N PRO A 85 5.24 17.03 18.36
CA PRO A 85 5.95 15.90 17.78
C PRO A 85 5.94 16.05 16.24
N ASP A 86 7.03 15.66 15.61
CA ASP A 86 7.12 15.72 14.15
C ASP A 86 5.93 14.95 13.54
N PRO A 87 5.26 15.52 12.54
CA PRO A 87 4.08 14.89 11.97
C PRO A 87 4.42 13.53 11.36
N VAL A 88 3.53 12.56 11.53
CA VAL A 88 3.67 11.26 10.91
C VAL A 88 3.43 11.40 9.41
N VAL A 89 4.47 11.15 8.61
CA VAL A 89 4.42 11.20 7.15
C VAL A 89 5.00 9.93 6.54
N LEU A 90 4.54 9.56 5.36
CA LEU A 90 5.17 8.52 4.53
C LEU A 90 6.60 8.95 4.18
N GLN A 91 7.52 8.01 4.23
CA GLN A 91 8.93 8.26 3.90
C GLN A 91 9.37 7.42 2.69
N ARG A 92 9.12 6.11 2.72
CA ARG A 92 9.44 5.18 1.63
C ARG A 92 8.34 4.11 1.52
N PRO A 93 7.12 4.49 1.09
CA PRO A 93 6.03 3.54 0.90
C PRO A 93 6.41 2.47 -0.13
N GLN A 94 6.06 1.21 0.16
CA GLN A 94 6.37 0.08 -0.71
C GLN A 94 5.15 -0.48 -1.41
N SER A 95 4.10 -0.73 -0.68
CA SER A 95 2.88 -1.34 -1.17
C SER A 95 1.73 -0.97 -0.24
N GLY A 96 0.52 -1.39 -0.59
CA GLY A 96 -0.63 -1.17 0.26
C GLY A 96 -1.80 -2.08 -0.10
N MET A 97 -2.88 -1.89 0.63
CA MET A 97 -4.18 -2.50 0.35
C MET A 97 -5.29 -1.64 0.92
N VAL A 98 -6.51 -1.85 0.43
CA VAL A 98 -7.72 -1.37 1.10
C VAL A 98 -8.38 -2.56 1.78
N ASP A 99 -8.59 -2.46 3.09
CA ASP A 99 -9.17 -3.55 3.87
C ASP A 99 -10.70 -3.59 3.82
N GLU A 100 -11.30 -4.58 4.48
CA GLU A 100 -12.77 -4.74 4.56
C GLU A 100 -13.47 -3.57 5.28
N MET A 101 -12.75 -2.84 6.15
CA MET A 101 -13.24 -1.64 6.81
C MET A 101 -13.03 -0.37 5.95
N ARG A 102 -12.58 -0.54 4.70
CA ARG A 102 -12.29 0.53 3.73
C ARG A 102 -11.14 1.46 4.14
N ARG A 103 -10.29 1.03 5.06
CA ARG A 103 -9.09 1.76 5.44
C ARG A 103 -7.99 1.49 4.41
N ILE A 104 -7.16 2.49 4.15
CA ILE A 104 -6.01 2.37 3.24
C ILE A 104 -4.79 2.08 4.11
N LEU A 105 -4.22 0.89 3.95
CA LEU A 105 -3.03 0.44 4.64
C LEU A 105 -1.83 0.57 3.72
N VAL A 106 -0.74 1.18 4.19
CA VAL A 106 0.47 1.43 3.40
C VAL A 106 1.69 0.96 4.18
N THR A 107 2.47 0.04 3.63
CA THR A 107 3.76 -0.35 4.22
C THR A 107 4.82 0.72 3.93
N ASP A 108 5.60 1.07 4.95
CA ASP A 108 6.71 2.01 4.82
C ASP A 108 7.98 1.46 5.47
N ILE A 109 8.98 1.16 4.63
CA ILE A 109 10.22 0.52 5.11
C ILE A 109 11.11 1.46 5.91
N SER A 110 11.09 2.77 5.63
CA SER A 110 11.89 3.72 6.40
C SER A 110 11.29 4.00 7.77
N ARG A 111 9.96 3.91 7.89
CA ARG A 111 9.27 3.97 9.17
C ARG A 111 9.24 2.64 9.90
N GLN A 112 9.54 1.55 9.19
CA GLN A 112 9.40 0.18 9.72
C GLN A 112 7.99 -0.07 10.28
N ALA A 113 6.98 0.37 9.56
CA ALA A 113 5.60 0.38 10.01
C ALA A 113 4.60 0.26 8.85
N ILE A 114 3.35 0.06 9.21
CA ILE A 114 2.19 0.18 8.34
C ILE A 114 1.43 1.44 8.78
N LEU A 115 1.23 2.38 7.87
CA LEU A 115 0.38 3.54 8.08
C LEU A 115 -1.05 3.19 7.66
N VAL A 116 -2.00 3.44 8.55
CA VAL A 116 -3.40 3.11 8.35
C VAL A 116 -4.21 4.40 8.28
N PHE A 117 -4.65 4.73 7.09
CA PHE A 117 -5.51 5.88 6.83
C PHE A 117 -6.97 5.44 6.99
N ASP A 118 -7.59 5.84 8.10
CA ASP A 118 -8.99 5.54 8.41
C ASP A 118 -9.86 6.77 8.13
N GLU A 119 -10.51 6.76 6.97
CA GLU A 119 -11.40 7.85 6.55
C GLU A 119 -12.63 7.97 7.46
N ALA A 120 -13.18 6.83 7.89
CA ALA A 120 -14.39 6.80 8.71
C ALA A 120 -14.13 7.30 10.15
N ALA A 121 -12.98 6.93 10.71
CA ALA A 121 -12.57 7.40 12.04
C ALA A 121 -11.90 8.78 11.98
N GLY A 122 -11.51 9.26 10.79
CA GLY A 122 -10.85 10.55 10.62
C GLY A 122 -9.47 10.62 11.28
N LEU A 123 -8.70 9.54 11.24
CA LEU A 123 -7.39 9.46 11.88
C LEU A 123 -6.38 8.64 11.06
N LEU A 124 -5.10 8.92 11.31
CA LEU A 124 -3.97 8.10 10.89
C LEU A 124 -3.50 7.26 12.08
N ASP A 125 -3.46 5.95 11.90
CA ASP A 125 -2.87 5.02 12.87
C ASP A 125 -1.55 4.46 12.33
N VAL A 126 -0.65 4.05 13.24
CA VAL A 126 0.67 3.52 12.89
C VAL A 126 0.86 2.17 13.58
N TRP A 127 1.02 1.12 12.79
CA TRP A 127 1.27 -0.22 13.28
C TRP A 127 2.75 -0.56 13.05
N ASP A 128 3.53 -0.50 14.12
CA ASP A 128 4.99 -0.75 14.11
C ASP A 128 5.36 -2.15 14.63
N ARG A 129 4.38 -2.92 15.13
CA ARG A 129 4.62 -4.22 15.72
C ARG A 129 4.29 -5.36 14.77
N ALA A 130 5.31 -6.15 14.46
CA ALA A 130 5.20 -7.40 13.72
C ALA A 130 4.80 -8.58 14.62
N GLY A 131 5.32 -8.62 15.85
CA GLY A 131 5.07 -9.67 16.83
C GLY A 131 4.96 -9.11 18.25
N LYS A 132 4.73 -9.96 19.24
CA LYS A 132 4.53 -9.57 20.65
C LYS A 132 5.63 -8.63 21.17
N ASN A 133 6.90 -8.92 20.81
CA ASN A 133 8.08 -8.14 21.22
C ASN A 133 9.00 -7.83 20.02
N ILE A 134 8.46 -7.86 18.81
CA ILE A 134 9.20 -7.68 17.56
C ILE A 134 8.53 -6.55 16.80
N GLY A 135 9.29 -5.50 16.44
CA GLY A 135 8.90 -4.48 15.48
C GLY A 135 9.10 -4.96 14.05
N PHE A 136 8.46 -4.32 13.09
CA PHE A 136 8.80 -4.49 11.69
C PHE A 136 10.22 -3.99 11.41
N VAL A 137 10.89 -4.58 10.42
CA VAL A 137 12.21 -4.15 9.94
C VAL A 137 12.14 -3.71 8.50
N ALA A 138 11.54 -4.53 7.63
CA ALA A 138 11.33 -4.21 6.24
C ALA A 138 9.96 -4.74 5.76
N PRO A 139 8.85 -4.13 6.20
CA PRO A 139 7.52 -4.51 5.72
C PRO A 139 7.37 -4.13 4.26
N ILE A 140 7.08 -5.12 3.39
CA ILE A 140 7.04 -4.90 1.93
C ILE A 140 5.60 -4.88 1.42
N ALA A 141 4.87 -5.99 1.55
CA ALA A 141 3.57 -6.13 0.94
C ALA A 141 2.51 -6.64 1.92
N LEU A 142 1.27 -6.34 1.59
CA LEU A 142 0.07 -6.68 2.36
C LEU A 142 -0.86 -7.55 1.53
N ALA A 143 -1.55 -8.47 2.20
CA ALA A 143 -2.67 -9.20 1.61
C ALA A 143 -3.78 -9.41 2.66
N PRO A 144 -5.05 -9.53 2.23
CA PRO A 144 -6.12 -9.92 3.14
C PRO A 144 -5.90 -11.36 3.61
N GLY A 145 -5.94 -11.58 4.92
CA GLY A 145 -5.95 -12.90 5.52
C GLY A 145 -7.38 -13.47 5.67
N SER A 146 -7.51 -14.60 6.36
CA SER A 146 -8.83 -15.12 6.75
C SER A 146 -9.44 -14.27 7.88
N ASN A 147 -10.78 -14.18 7.93
CA ASN A 147 -11.52 -13.54 9.02
C ASN A 147 -11.08 -12.09 9.33
N GLY A 148 -10.84 -11.29 8.30
CA GLY A 148 -10.41 -9.89 8.45
C GLY A 148 -8.98 -9.69 8.96
N GLN A 149 -8.17 -10.75 8.99
CA GLN A 149 -6.75 -10.67 9.28
C GLN A 149 -6.00 -9.95 8.15
N ILE A 150 -4.83 -9.44 8.46
CA ILE A 150 -3.92 -8.82 7.50
C ILE A 150 -2.61 -9.58 7.53
N LEU A 151 -2.17 -10.04 6.36
CA LEU A 151 -0.89 -10.68 6.15
C LEU A 151 0.14 -9.64 5.71
N VAL A 152 1.32 -9.69 6.29
CA VAL A 152 2.41 -8.74 6.02
C VAL A 152 3.70 -9.51 5.78
N THR A 153 4.33 -9.33 4.63
CA THR A 153 5.69 -9.84 4.41
C THR A 153 6.71 -8.87 5.01
N ASP A 154 7.64 -9.39 5.77
CA ASP A 154 8.84 -8.65 6.19
C ASP A 154 10.09 -9.30 5.60
N ALA A 155 10.75 -8.58 4.70
CA ALA A 155 11.85 -9.09 3.92
C ALA A 155 13.11 -9.38 4.76
N GLU A 156 13.38 -8.60 5.80
CA GLU A 156 14.53 -8.77 6.67
C GLU A 156 14.28 -9.79 7.79
N LEU A 157 13.06 -9.83 8.34
CA LEU A 157 12.66 -10.83 9.31
C LEU A 157 12.38 -12.20 8.66
N LYS A 158 12.31 -12.26 7.32
CA LYS A 158 12.22 -13.49 6.50
C LYS A 158 11.00 -14.33 6.83
N ARG A 159 9.84 -13.68 7.01
CA ARG A 159 8.58 -14.34 7.35
C ARG A 159 7.37 -13.51 6.97
N VAL A 160 6.23 -14.11 7.10
CA VAL A 160 4.93 -13.45 6.99
C VAL A 160 4.34 -13.31 8.37
N PHE A 161 3.93 -12.11 8.74
CA PHE A 161 3.22 -11.83 9.98
C PHE A 161 1.72 -11.78 9.73
N ARG A 162 0.96 -12.20 10.75
CA ARG A 162 -0.49 -12.07 10.81
C ARG A 162 -0.86 -11.02 11.82
N LEU A 163 -1.62 -10.04 11.38
CA LEU A 163 -2.22 -9.03 12.25
C LEU A 163 -3.74 -9.22 12.28
N SER A 164 -4.33 -8.89 13.41
CA SER A 164 -5.79 -8.71 13.48
C SER A 164 -6.22 -7.50 12.66
N ALA A 165 -7.52 -7.34 12.43
CA ALA A 165 -8.09 -6.13 11.81
C ALA A 165 -7.76 -4.82 12.58
N LYS A 166 -7.27 -4.91 13.81
CA LYS A 166 -6.83 -3.76 14.63
C LYS A 166 -5.32 -3.59 14.69
N GLY A 167 -4.56 -4.29 13.83
CA GLY A 167 -3.10 -4.22 13.81
C GLY A 167 -2.39 -4.98 14.94
N THR A 168 -3.12 -5.73 15.77
CA THR A 168 -2.50 -6.52 16.83
C THR A 168 -1.86 -7.77 16.23
N PRO A 169 -0.57 -8.07 16.52
CA PRO A 169 0.08 -9.31 16.08
C PRO A 169 -0.61 -10.54 16.67
N ILE A 170 -0.96 -11.51 15.81
CA ILE A 170 -1.64 -12.76 16.20
C ILE A 170 -0.94 -14.02 15.74
N GLY A 171 0.12 -13.93 14.95
CA GLY A 171 0.93 -15.06 14.51
C GLY A 171 1.89 -14.73 13.40
N GLU A 172 2.64 -15.73 12.98
CA GLU A 172 3.60 -15.64 11.88
C GLU A 172 3.81 -17.00 11.23
N PHE A 173 4.35 -17.04 10.01
CA PHE A 173 4.75 -18.27 9.33
C PHE A 173 5.89 -18.02 8.33
N GLY A 174 6.42 -19.09 7.76
CA GLY A 174 7.49 -19.04 6.77
C GLY A 174 8.90 -18.87 7.34
N ALA A 175 9.05 -18.79 8.68
CA ALA A 175 10.37 -18.76 9.32
C ALA A 175 11.19 -19.99 8.96
N GLY A 176 12.47 -19.80 8.56
CA GLY A 176 13.35 -20.87 8.12
C GLY A 176 13.09 -21.40 6.70
N VAL A 177 11.95 -21.03 6.10
CA VAL A 177 11.56 -21.40 4.74
C VAL A 177 11.79 -20.25 3.75
N LEU A 178 11.40 -19.04 4.14
CA LEU A 178 11.56 -17.84 3.33
C LEU A 178 12.97 -17.24 3.47
N LYS A 179 13.57 -16.85 2.35
CA LYS A 179 14.89 -16.20 2.31
C LYS A 179 14.78 -14.66 2.32
N ARG A 180 13.89 -14.13 1.51
CA ARG A 180 13.56 -12.69 1.43
C ARG A 180 12.17 -12.50 0.80
N PRO A 181 11.10 -12.68 1.57
CA PRO A 181 9.74 -12.54 1.06
C PRO A 181 9.46 -11.08 0.67
N THR A 182 8.73 -10.90 -0.43
CA THR A 182 8.34 -9.59 -0.96
C THR A 182 6.85 -9.56 -1.27
N GLY A 183 6.44 -9.82 -2.51
CA GLY A 183 5.03 -9.86 -2.89
C GLY A 183 4.26 -10.96 -2.16
N ILE A 184 3.01 -10.68 -1.83
CA ILE A 184 2.09 -11.63 -1.21
C ILE A 184 0.70 -11.47 -1.83
N ALA A 185 0.02 -12.59 -2.05
CA ALA A 185 -1.36 -12.61 -2.49
C ALA A 185 -2.07 -13.83 -1.88
N ARG A 186 -3.35 -13.71 -1.55
CA ARG A 186 -4.14 -14.81 -0.99
C ARG A 186 -5.37 -15.05 -1.84
N ASP A 187 -5.57 -16.29 -2.25
CA ASP A 187 -6.81 -16.76 -2.85
C ASP A 187 -7.77 -17.25 -1.76
N ALA A 188 -8.90 -16.55 -1.62
CA ALA A 188 -9.89 -16.87 -0.58
C ALA A 188 -10.62 -18.19 -0.85
N ALA A 189 -10.78 -18.57 -2.12
CA ALA A 189 -11.53 -19.77 -2.50
C ALA A 189 -10.73 -21.05 -2.19
N SER A 190 -9.45 -21.10 -2.56
CA SER A 190 -8.57 -22.23 -2.29
C SER A 190 -7.88 -22.14 -0.92
N LYS A 191 -8.02 -21.03 -0.20
CA LYS A 191 -7.35 -20.74 1.07
C LYS A 191 -5.82 -20.85 0.98
N GLN A 192 -5.26 -20.44 -0.15
CA GLN A 192 -3.83 -20.49 -0.40
C GLN A 192 -3.22 -19.09 -0.37
N VAL A 193 -2.04 -19.00 0.22
CA VAL A 193 -1.23 -17.78 0.30
C VAL A 193 0.02 -17.96 -0.54
N PHE A 194 0.18 -17.11 -1.53
CA PHE A 194 1.32 -17.08 -2.46
C PHE A 194 2.30 -16.01 -2.00
N VAL A 195 3.56 -16.35 -1.85
CA VAL A 195 4.62 -15.44 -1.41
C VAL A 195 5.78 -15.51 -2.40
N ALA A 196 6.12 -14.36 -2.99
CA ALA A 196 7.32 -14.23 -3.80
C ALA A 196 8.54 -14.18 -2.88
N ASP A 197 9.47 -15.10 -3.08
CA ASP A 197 10.76 -15.12 -2.38
C ASP A 197 11.86 -14.66 -3.35
N ILE A 198 12.15 -13.36 -3.30
CA ILE A 198 13.02 -12.71 -4.29
C ILE A 198 14.44 -13.30 -4.31
N HIS A 199 14.97 -13.75 -3.17
CA HIS A 199 16.29 -14.38 -3.08
C HIS A 199 16.30 -15.89 -3.32
N ALA A 200 15.12 -16.52 -3.35
CA ALA A 200 14.98 -17.91 -3.74
C ALA A 200 14.65 -18.05 -5.23
N HIS A 201 14.24 -16.96 -5.88
CA HIS A 201 13.77 -16.92 -7.27
C HIS A 201 12.56 -17.83 -7.50
N ASP A 202 11.69 -17.93 -6.51
CA ASP A 202 10.53 -18.81 -6.54
C ASP A 202 9.30 -18.18 -5.90
N ILE A 203 8.18 -18.87 -6.03
CA ILE A 203 6.93 -18.57 -5.34
C ILE A 203 6.64 -19.72 -4.38
N LYS A 204 6.49 -19.40 -3.10
CA LYS A 204 6.09 -20.36 -2.06
C LYS A 204 4.61 -20.23 -1.78
N VAL A 205 3.95 -21.37 -1.73
CA VAL A 205 2.50 -21.46 -1.49
C VAL A 205 2.25 -22.11 -0.14
N PHE A 206 1.54 -21.38 0.71
CA PHE A 206 1.14 -21.83 2.04
C PHE A 206 -0.37 -21.98 2.12
N ASP A 207 -0.87 -22.74 3.08
CA ASP A 207 -2.26 -22.71 3.49
C ASP A 207 -2.54 -21.54 4.45
N ASP A 208 -3.80 -21.36 4.84
CA ASP A 208 -4.20 -20.32 5.80
C ASP A 208 -3.59 -20.55 7.21
N ASP A 209 -3.16 -21.77 7.55
CA ASP A 209 -2.49 -22.08 8.81
C ASP A 209 -0.98 -21.76 8.76
N GLY A 210 -0.43 -21.56 7.55
CA GLY A 210 0.97 -21.23 7.31
C GLY A 210 1.86 -22.44 7.05
N ASN A 211 1.27 -23.59 6.75
CA ASN A 211 2.02 -24.77 6.30
C ASN A 211 2.41 -24.61 4.83
N LEU A 212 3.68 -24.89 4.51
CA LEU A 212 4.14 -24.87 3.13
C LEU A 212 3.51 -26.03 2.35
N LEU A 213 2.75 -25.71 1.33
CA LEU A 213 2.09 -26.70 0.47
C LEU A 213 2.98 -27.12 -0.70
N ARG A 214 3.59 -26.13 -1.36
CA ARG A 214 4.47 -26.33 -2.54
C ARG A 214 5.29 -25.08 -2.84
N THR A 215 6.25 -25.25 -3.74
CA THR A 215 7.05 -24.17 -4.32
C THR A 215 7.06 -24.36 -5.84
N PHE A 216 7.03 -23.27 -6.61
CA PHE A 216 7.22 -23.29 -8.05
C PHE A 216 8.06 -22.09 -8.52
N GLY A 217 8.60 -22.19 -9.72
CA GLY A 217 9.64 -21.28 -10.19
C GLY A 217 11.03 -21.72 -9.70
N ARG A 218 12.05 -21.23 -10.38
CA ARG A 218 13.46 -21.37 -10.05
C ARG A 218 14.24 -20.27 -10.76
N ALA A 219 15.49 -20.04 -10.35
CA ALA A 219 16.35 -19.07 -10.99
C ALA A 219 16.55 -19.36 -12.48
N GLY A 220 16.28 -18.37 -13.34
CA GLY A 220 16.50 -18.47 -14.79
C GLY A 220 15.67 -17.48 -15.59
N SER A 221 15.68 -17.65 -16.92
CA SER A 221 15.00 -16.78 -17.88
C SER A 221 13.99 -17.51 -18.79
N GLU A 222 13.95 -18.83 -18.75
CA GLU A 222 12.99 -19.60 -19.52
C GLU A 222 11.57 -19.44 -19.00
N LEU A 223 10.59 -19.92 -19.75
CA LEU A 223 9.19 -19.88 -19.33
C LEU A 223 8.98 -20.71 -18.05
N GLY A 224 8.43 -20.09 -17.00
CA GLY A 224 8.29 -20.70 -15.68
C GLY A 224 9.50 -20.52 -14.77
N GLU A 225 10.65 -20.09 -15.28
CA GLU A 225 11.77 -19.64 -14.46
C GLU A 225 11.60 -18.16 -14.10
N LEU A 226 12.17 -17.76 -12.97
CA LEU A 226 12.01 -16.42 -12.41
C LEU A 226 13.37 -15.79 -12.10
N SER A 227 13.45 -14.47 -12.21
CA SER A 227 14.63 -13.73 -11.79
C SER A 227 14.22 -12.54 -10.93
N TYR A 228 14.43 -12.67 -9.62
CA TYR A 228 14.05 -11.70 -8.60
C TYR A 228 12.54 -11.34 -8.67
N PRO A 229 11.62 -12.32 -8.53
CA PRO A 229 10.19 -12.04 -8.52
C PRO A 229 9.84 -11.13 -7.34
N SER A 230 9.21 -9.97 -7.61
CA SER A 230 9.04 -8.94 -6.58
C SER A 230 7.62 -8.78 -6.08
N HIS A 231 6.62 -8.73 -6.95
CA HIS A 231 5.23 -8.48 -6.59
C HIS A 231 4.29 -9.50 -7.21
N LEU A 232 3.15 -9.68 -6.57
CA LEU A 232 2.10 -10.62 -6.96
C LEU A 232 0.75 -9.93 -7.01
N ALA A 233 -0.08 -10.34 -7.97
CA ALA A 233 -1.51 -10.04 -7.97
C ALA A 233 -2.31 -11.29 -8.32
N LEU A 234 -3.50 -11.41 -7.75
CA LEU A 234 -4.45 -12.49 -8.03
C LEU A 234 -5.73 -11.92 -8.64
N ALA A 235 -6.13 -12.44 -9.77
CA ALA A 235 -7.41 -12.13 -10.39
C ALA A 235 -7.87 -13.32 -11.25
N ASP A 236 -9.16 -13.63 -11.22
CA ASP A 236 -9.79 -14.67 -12.04
C ASP A 236 -9.07 -16.04 -11.99
N GLY A 237 -8.61 -16.45 -10.81
CA GLY A 237 -7.88 -17.72 -10.63
C GLY A 237 -6.50 -17.74 -11.29
N LYS A 238 -5.93 -16.58 -11.59
CA LYS A 238 -4.59 -16.41 -12.16
C LYS A 238 -3.69 -15.63 -11.23
N LEU A 239 -2.45 -16.06 -11.13
CA LEU A 239 -1.40 -15.37 -10.40
C LEU A 239 -0.48 -14.64 -11.38
N TYR A 240 -0.48 -13.32 -11.29
CA TYR A 240 0.41 -12.44 -12.04
C TYR A 240 1.67 -12.20 -11.20
N VAL A 241 2.82 -12.39 -11.80
CA VAL A 241 4.14 -12.30 -11.14
C VAL A 241 5.01 -11.28 -11.87
N SER A 242 5.46 -10.26 -11.17
CA SER A 242 6.49 -9.35 -11.68
C SER A 242 7.85 -10.03 -11.63
N ASP A 243 8.30 -10.56 -12.78
CA ASP A 243 9.58 -11.22 -12.97
C ASP A 243 10.64 -10.16 -13.31
N THR A 244 11.01 -9.40 -12.26
CA THR A 244 11.62 -8.07 -12.33
C THR A 244 12.89 -8.03 -13.15
N MET A 245 13.85 -8.93 -12.90
CA MET A 245 15.13 -8.89 -13.59
C MET A 245 15.07 -9.52 -15.00
N ASN A 246 14.01 -10.26 -15.31
CA ASN A 246 13.70 -10.69 -16.66
C ASN A 246 12.90 -9.65 -17.46
N ALA A 247 12.48 -8.54 -16.81
CA ALA A 247 11.73 -7.45 -17.43
C ALA A 247 10.43 -7.93 -18.13
N ARG A 248 9.66 -8.77 -17.43
CA ARG A 248 8.40 -9.33 -17.93
C ARG A 248 7.42 -9.58 -16.79
N ILE A 249 6.17 -9.80 -17.15
CA ILE A 249 5.14 -10.35 -16.27
C ILE A 249 4.88 -11.79 -16.74
N GLN A 250 4.93 -12.74 -15.83
CA GLN A 250 4.47 -14.10 -16.07
C GLN A 250 3.14 -14.35 -15.36
N VAL A 251 2.23 -15.04 -16.02
CA VAL A 251 0.91 -15.38 -15.49
C VAL A 251 0.81 -16.88 -15.34
N PHE A 252 0.49 -17.30 -14.13
CA PHE A 252 0.37 -18.71 -13.74
C PHE A 252 -1.07 -19.04 -13.36
N ASP A 253 -1.46 -20.29 -13.49
CA ASP A 253 -2.62 -20.80 -12.75
C ASP A 253 -2.26 -21.01 -11.26
N LEU A 254 -3.25 -21.29 -10.43
CA LEU A 254 -3.02 -21.50 -9.00
C LEU A 254 -2.22 -22.77 -8.67
N SER A 255 -2.01 -23.69 -9.63
CA SER A 255 -1.14 -24.84 -9.45
C SER A 255 0.35 -24.50 -9.65
N GLY A 256 0.65 -23.36 -10.27
CA GLY A 256 1.99 -22.92 -10.63
C GLY A 256 2.37 -23.23 -12.07
N LYS A 257 1.41 -23.64 -12.91
CA LYS A 257 1.63 -23.82 -14.35
C LYS A 257 1.54 -22.46 -15.05
N VAL A 258 2.52 -22.14 -15.88
CA VAL A 258 2.53 -20.92 -16.70
C VAL A 258 1.40 -20.99 -17.73
N LEU A 259 0.63 -19.90 -17.79
CA LEU A 259 -0.43 -19.72 -18.79
C LEU A 259 0.08 -18.90 -19.98
N PHE A 260 0.69 -17.76 -19.71
CA PHE A 260 1.28 -16.85 -20.69
C PHE A 260 2.24 -15.86 -20.01
N GLN A 261 2.92 -15.06 -20.84
CA GLN A 261 3.72 -13.94 -20.36
C GLN A 261 3.50 -12.72 -21.26
N PHE A 262 3.79 -11.53 -20.74
CA PHE A 262 3.78 -10.29 -21.50
C PHE A 262 4.82 -9.31 -20.97
N GLY A 263 5.00 -8.19 -21.69
CA GLY A 263 6.08 -7.27 -21.48
C GLY A 263 7.39 -7.79 -22.11
N GLN A 264 8.19 -6.86 -22.54
CA GLN A 264 9.51 -7.15 -23.11
C GLN A 264 10.49 -6.07 -22.66
N ARG A 265 11.75 -6.47 -22.52
CA ARG A 265 12.81 -5.54 -22.16
C ARG A 265 12.99 -4.47 -23.23
N GLY A 266 13.03 -3.20 -22.82
CA GLY A 266 13.27 -2.10 -23.72
C GLY A 266 13.03 -0.74 -23.10
N LEU A 267 13.45 0.33 -23.81
CA LEU A 267 13.32 1.72 -23.37
C LEU A 267 12.09 2.43 -23.97
N ASN A 268 11.40 1.79 -24.92
CA ASN A 268 10.20 2.37 -25.51
C ASN A 268 9.03 2.30 -24.51
N LEU A 269 8.13 3.26 -24.61
CA LEU A 269 6.93 3.29 -23.78
C LEU A 269 6.13 1.99 -23.94
N GLY A 270 5.72 1.39 -22.83
CA GLY A 270 5.08 0.08 -22.79
C GLY A 270 6.03 -1.10 -22.68
N ASN A 271 7.34 -0.91 -22.86
CA ASN A 271 8.35 -1.91 -22.51
C ASN A 271 8.69 -1.85 -21.01
N LEU A 272 9.36 -2.89 -20.53
CA LEU A 272 9.73 -3.06 -19.14
C LEU A 272 11.26 -3.06 -18.99
N VAL A 273 11.73 -2.53 -17.87
CA VAL A 273 13.15 -2.64 -17.41
C VAL A 273 13.17 -3.21 -15.99
N HIS A 274 12.44 -2.57 -15.08
CA HIS A 274 12.29 -3.00 -13.69
C HIS A 274 10.81 -2.98 -13.26
N PRO A 275 9.98 -3.90 -13.77
CA PRO A 275 8.60 -4.03 -13.29
C PRO A 275 8.61 -4.43 -11.81
N LYS A 276 7.81 -3.72 -11.00
CA LYS A 276 7.63 -3.98 -9.57
C LYS A 276 6.17 -4.23 -9.25
N GLY A 277 5.49 -3.25 -8.67
CA GLY A 277 4.09 -3.36 -8.29
C GLY A 277 3.22 -3.86 -9.45
N ILE A 278 2.30 -4.77 -9.14
CA ILE A 278 1.32 -5.28 -10.08
C ILE A 278 -0.03 -5.39 -9.38
N ALA A 279 -1.09 -4.97 -10.05
CA ALA A 279 -2.47 -5.12 -9.61
C ALA A 279 -3.36 -5.40 -10.81
N VAL A 280 -4.51 -5.99 -10.55
CA VAL A 280 -5.55 -6.25 -11.57
C VAL A 280 -6.86 -5.76 -10.99
N ASP A 281 -7.65 -5.00 -11.76
CA ASP A 281 -8.98 -4.56 -11.37
C ASP A 281 -10.07 -5.55 -11.79
N ASP A 282 -11.31 -5.27 -11.38
CA ASP A 282 -12.47 -6.12 -11.66
C ASP A 282 -12.85 -6.13 -13.16
N GLU A 283 -12.33 -5.21 -13.97
CA GLU A 283 -12.53 -5.17 -15.43
C GLU A 283 -11.42 -5.91 -16.20
N GLY A 284 -10.38 -6.35 -15.48
CA GLY A 284 -9.24 -7.08 -16.03
C GLY A 284 -8.13 -6.19 -16.57
N ASN A 285 -8.13 -4.89 -16.24
CA ASN A 285 -6.97 -4.04 -16.52
C ASN A 285 -5.83 -4.45 -15.59
N VAL A 286 -4.64 -4.62 -16.16
CA VAL A 286 -3.44 -4.99 -15.43
C VAL A 286 -2.54 -3.77 -15.30
N TYR A 287 -2.30 -3.35 -14.07
CA TYR A 287 -1.47 -2.21 -13.72
C TYR A 287 -0.08 -2.69 -13.33
N VAL A 288 0.95 -2.16 -13.97
CA VAL A 288 2.35 -2.51 -13.69
C VAL A 288 3.13 -1.22 -13.41
N VAL A 289 3.73 -1.14 -12.23
CA VAL A 289 4.70 -0.10 -11.92
C VAL A 289 6.01 -0.42 -12.60
N GLU A 290 6.42 0.42 -13.54
CA GLU A 290 7.74 0.39 -14.15
C GLU A 290 8.65 1.41 -13.47
N SER A 291 9.44 0.95 -12.50
CA SER A 291 10.15 1.85 -11.60
C SER A 291 11.41 2.47 -12.19
N TYR A 292 11.92 1.99 -13.31
CA TYR A 292 13.07 2.59 -13.99
C TYR A 292 12.69 3.81 -14.83
N HIS A 293 11.50 3.77 -15.45
CA HIS A 293 10.97 4.87 -16.25
C HIS A 293 9.97 5.75 -15.49
N ASP A 294 9.71 5.46 -14.22
CA ASP A 294 8.78 6.20 -13.38
C ASP A 294 7.36 6.27 -13.96
N HIS A 295 6.85 5.14 -14.45
CA HIS A 295 5.52 5.03 -15.04
C HIS A 295 4.64 4.00 -14.35
N LEU A 296 3.34 4.26 -14.34
CA LEU A 296 2.31 3.26 -14.21
C LEU A 296 1.88 2.85 -15.62
N LEU A 297 2.15 1.61 -16.01
CA LEU A 297 1.75 1.04 -17.28
C LEU A 297 0.45 0.26 -17.12
N VAL A 298 -0.47 0.45 -18.05
CA VAL A 298 -1.76 -0.24 -18.09
C VAL A 298 -1.79 -1.18 -19.26
N TYR A 299 -2.14 -2.43 -19.00
CA TYR A 299 -2.32 -3.48 -20.00
C TYR A 299 -3.74 -4.06 -19.88
N ASP A 300 -4.23 -4.67 -20.94
CA ASP A 300 -5.44 -5.48 -20.86
C ASP A 300 -5.15 -6.89 -20.29
N LYS A 301 -6.19 -7.67 -20.04
CA LYS A 301 -6.11 -9.04 -19.50
C LYS A 301 -5.32 -10.02 -20.37
N THR A 302 -5.01 -9.66 -21.62
CA THR A 302 -4.19 -10.47 -22.55
C THR A 302 -2.72 -10.04 -22.53
N GLY A 303 -2.39 -8.95 -21.83
CA GLY A 303 -1.04 -8.37 -21.77
C GLY A 303 -0.74 -7.39 -22.90
N ARG A 304 -1.76 -6.91 -23.63
CA ARG A 304 -1.59 -5.85 -24.63
C ARG A 304 -1.47 -4.50 -23.92
N PHE A 305 -0.44 -3.74 -24.23
CA PHE A 305 -0.24 -2.39 -23.70
C PHE A 305 -1.36 -1.44 -24.17
N LEU A 306 -1.92 -0.70 -23.21
CA LEU A 306 -3.00 0.27 -23.45
C LEU A 306 -2.51 1.70 -23.30
N MET A 307 -1.86 2.04 -22.18
CA MET A 307 -1.37 3.39 -21.93
C MET A 307 -0.32 3.43 -20.81
N ALA A 308 0.36 4.56 -20.71
CA ALA A 308 1.21 4.90 -19.58
C ALA A 308 0.69 6.14 -18.87
N ILE A 309 0.79 6.14 -17.55
CA ILE A 309 0.48 7.25 -16.67
C ILE A 309 1.76 7.60 -15.92
N GLY A 310 2.08 8.90 -15.81
CA GLY A 310 3.20 9.36 -15.04
C GLY A 310 4.36 9.86 -15.86
N GLY A 311 5.55 9.67 -15.34
CA GLY A 311 6.85 10.16 -15.80
C GLY A 311 7.68 10.61 -14.61
N THR A 312 8.97 10.87 -14.82
CA THR A 312 9.90 11.22 -13.75
C THR A 312 9.64 12.61 -13.19
N GLY A 313 9.39 12.74 -11.90
CA GLY A 313 9.26 14.03 -11.23
C GLY A 313 8.54 13.99 -9.88
N LYS A 314 8.19 15.19 -9.39
CA LYS A 314 7.49 15.41 -8.12
C LYS A 314 6.12 16.06 -8.30
N SER A 315 5.83 16.53 -9.50
CA SER A 315 4.57 17.19 -9.82
C SER A 315 3.39 16.20 -9.76
N ASN A 316 2.20 16.71 -10.01
CA ASN A 316 0.98 15.91 -9.98
C ASN A 316 1.07 14.76 -10.99
N ALA A 317 0.90 13.55 -10.47
CA ALA A 317 1.00 12.30 -11.22
C ALA A 317 2.31 12.10 -12.01
N GLU A 318 3.40 12.71 -11.59
CA GLU A 318 4.76 12.27 -11.85
C GLU A 318 5.20 11.37 -10.71
N PHE A 319 6.18 10.50 -10.94
CA PHE A 319 6.69 9.56 -9.94
C PHE A 319 8.20 9.66 -9.83
N TYR A 320 8.72 9.17 -8.71
CA TYR A 320 10.15 8.98 -8.54
C TYR A 320 10.43 7.63 -7.88
N LEU A 321 10.92 6.68 -8.67
CA LEU A 321 11.13 5.28 -8.30
C LEU A 321 9.90 4.66 -7.61
N PRO A 322 8.73 4.68 -8.25
CA PRO A 322 7.53 4.10 -7.68
C PRO A 322 7.73 2.61 -7.42
N ALA A 323 7.08 2.08 -6.37
CA ALA A 323 7.29 0.71 -5.92
C ALA A 323 6.07 -0.19 -6.12
N GLY A 324 4.96 0.09 -5.44
CA GLY A 324 3.77 -0.74 -5.43
C GLY A 324 2.58 -0.10 -6.13
N VAL A 325 1.64 -0.94 -6.52
CA VAL A 325 0.31 -0.53 -6.99
C VAL A 325 -0.73 -1.50 -6.43
N TRP A 326 -1.89 -0.99 -6.08
CA TRP A 326 -3.05 -1.79 -5.69
C TRP A 326 -4.33 -1.10 -6.12
N THR A 327 -5.41 -1.86 -6.17
CA THR A 327 -6.74 -1.39 -6.54
C THR A 327 -7.74 -1.64 -5.42
N ASP A 328 -8.88 -0.99 -5.48
CA ASP A 328 -10.02 -1.29 -4.61
C ASP A 328 -11.31 -1.49 -5.42
N ARG A 329 -12.35 -1.93 -4.73
CA ARG A 329 -13.68 -2.18 -5.33
C ARG A 329 -14.41 -0.93 -5.82
N ASN A 330 -13.86 0.26 -5.60
CA ASN A 330 -14.41 1.52 -6.10
C ASN A 330 -13.69 1.98 -7.37
N ASN A 331 -12.95 1.11 -8.05
CA ASN A 331 -12.16 1.40 -9.24
C ASN A 331 -11.08 2.47 -8.98
N ARG A 332 -10.57 2.56 -7.73
CA ARG A 332 -9.42 3.42 -7.44
C ARG A 332 -8.13 2.62 -7.62
N VAL A 333 -7.14 3.29 -8.17
CA VAL A 333 -5.79 2.77 -8.37
C VAL A 333 -4.83 3.60 -7.53
N PHE A 334 -4.09 2.95 -6.66
CA PHE A 334 -3.15 3.57 -5.73
C PHE A 334 -1.73 3.23 -6.14
N VAL A 335 -0.85 4.20 -6.20
CA VAL A 335 0.56 4.01 -6.55
C VAL A 335 1.44 4.50 -5.41
N ALA A 336 2.26 3.62 -4.85
CA ALA A 336 3.29 3.98 -3.88
C ALA A 336 4.44 4.67 -4.59
N ASP A 337 4.49 5.99 -4.52
CA ASP A 337 5.54 6.85 -5.08
C ASP A 337 6.67 6.98 -4.07
N MET A 338 7.53 5.94 -4.06
CA MET A 338 8.43 5.62 -2.97
C MET A 338 9.37 6.77 -2.58
N PHE A 339 10.06 7.37 -3.55
CA PHE A 339 11.04 8.41 -3.25
C PHE A 339 10.44 9.81 -3.10
N ASN A 340 9.19 10.00 -3.49
CA ASN A 340 8.43 11.21 -3.18
C ASN A 340 7.67 11.10 -1.83
N GLY A 341 7.74 9.96 -1.15
CA GLY A 341 7.12 9.76 0.17
C GLY A 341 5.61 9.93 0.17
N ARG A 342 4.93 9.42 -0.85
CA ARG A 342 3.47 9.59 -1.02
C ARG A 342 2.83 8.39 -1.68
N VAL A 343 1.49 8.33 -1.60
CA VAL A 343 0.67 7.47 -2.44
C VAL A 343 -0.17 8.34 -3.36
N VAL A 344 -0.10 8.13 -4.66
CA VAL A 344 -0.92 8.83 -5.66
C VAL A 344 -2.14 7.99 -5.98
N ILE A 345 -3.31 8.62 -6.07
CA ILE A 345 -4.59 7.94 -6.25
C ILE A 345 -5.23 8.37 -7.56
N PHE A 346 -5.59 7.39 -8.36
CA PHE A 346 -6.34 7.57 -9.60
C PHE A 346 -7.71 6.93 -9.47
N GLN A 347 -8.69 7.51 -10.13
CA GLN A 347 -10.00 6.91 -10.37
C GLN A 347 -10.05 6.41 -11.80
N PHE A 348 -10.32 5.12 -11.98
CA PHE A 348 -10.70 4.59 -13.28
C PHE A 348 -12.15 5.00 -13.58
N LEU A 349 -12.37 5.56 -14.77
CA LEU A 349 -13.66 6.18 -15.15
C LEU A 349 -14.55 5.22 -15.95
N GLY A 350 -14.04 4.02 -16.26
CA GLY A 350 -14.71 3.07 -17.13
C GLY A 350 -14.54 3.42 -18.62
N GLY A 351 -15.12 2.62 -19.46
CA GLY A 351 -15.18 2.79 -20.92
C GLY A 351 -14.77 1.51 -21.63
N ASP A 352 -15.55 1.10 -22.64
CA ASP A 352 -15.21 -0.01 -23.52
C ASP A 352 -13.89 0.29 -24.26
N LEU A 353 -12.99 -0.69 -24.26
CA LEU A 353 -11.68 -0.66 -24.93
C LEU A 353 -11.83 -0.95 -26.43
#